data_adea01a55fbda549dca3c5e4280804a3
#
_entry.id   adea01a55fbda549dca3c5e4280804a3
#
_cell.length_a   1.000
_cell.length_b   1.000
_cell.length_c   1.000
_cell.angle_alpha   90.00
_cell.angle_beta   90.00
_cell.angle_gamma   90.00
#
_symmetry.space_group_name_H-M   'P 1'
#
loop_
_entity.id
_entity.type
_entity.pdbx_description
1 polymer ?
#
loop_
_entity_poly.entity_id
_entity_poly.type
_entity_poly.pdbx_seq_one_letter_code
_entity_poly.pdbx_strand_id
1 'polypeptide(L)'
;MIIDESGFPKKGRHSVGVGRQWCGQVGKVENCQVGVFAALGCGTKATLIDERLFLPEAWTQDPKRGQAVGIPASHCGFQRKHDLALEMIAHARQQGIGLAWVGFDGL
;
A
#
# COMPACT_ATOMS: atom_id res chain seq x y z
N MET A 1 11.75 9.78 6.57
CA MET A 1 10.52 9.08 6.13
C MET A 1 10.68 7.58 6.33
N ILE A 2 9.67 6.94 6.84
CA ILE A 2 9.64 5.48 6.99
C ILE A 2 8.53 4.93 6.13
N ILE A 3 8.84 3.92 5.32
CA ILE A 3 7.88 3.20 4.48
C ILE A 3 7.66 1.82 5.12
N ASP A 4 6.41 1.47 5.34
CA ASP A 4 6.04 0.19 5.96
C ASP A 4 4.76 -0.33 5.32
N GLU A 5 4.52 -1.63 5.43
CA GLU A 5 3.26 -2.23 5.01
C GLU A 5 2.44 -2.65 6.22
N SER A 6 1.12 -2.64 6.05
CA SER A 6 0.20 -3.11 7.07
C SER A 6 -0.90 -3.93 6.43
N GLY A 7 -1.21 -5.07 7.01
CA GLY A 7 -2.27 -5.95 6.55
C GLY A 7 -3.50 -5.85 7.44
N PHE A 8 -4.67 -5.82 6.81
CA PHE A 8 -5.95 -5.76 7.50
C PHE A 8 -6.76 -7.01 7.19
N PRO A 9 -6.89 -7.96 8.15
CA PRO A 9 -7.68 -9.17 7.92
C PRO A 9 -9.11 -8.83 7.51
N LYS A 10 -9.62 -9.54 6.51
CA LYS A 10 -10.97 -9.35 5.99
C LYS A 10 -11.67 -10.69 5.82
N LYS A 11 -12.99 -10.66 5.96
CA LYS A 11 -13.84 -11.78 5.56
C LYS A 11 -14.44 -11.46 4.20
N GLY A 12 -14.51 -12.47 3.33
CA GLY A 12 -15.07 -12.28 2.00
C GLY A 12 -14.06 -11.89 0.94
N ARG A 13 -14.57 -11.58 -0.26
CA ARG A 13 -13.77 -11.45 -1.47
C ARG A 13 -13.99 -10.13 -2.22
N HIS A 14 -14.82 -9.23 -1.68
CA HIS A 14 -15.28 -8.05 -2.40
C HIS A 14 -14.60 -6.74 -2.02
N SER A 15 -13.91 -6.69 -0.87
CA SER A 15 -13.14 -5.50 -0.51
C SER A 15 -11.97 -5.30 -1.48
N VAL A 16 -11.73 -4.06 -1.89
CA VAL A 16 -10.69 -3.74 -2.87
C VAL A 16 -9.32 -4.25 -2.42
N GLY A 17 -8.66 -5.03 -3.29
CA GLY A 17 -7.32 -5.54 -3.01
C GLY A 17 -7.28 -6.73 -2.05
N VAL A 18 -8.43 -7.24 -1.60
CA VAL A 18 -8.47 -8.39 -0.70
C VAL A 18 -7.96 -9.66 -1.39
N GLY A 19 -7.21 -10.47 -0.67
CA GLY A 19 -6.72 -11.75 -1.16
C GLY A 19 -5.87 -12.45 -0.12
N ARG A 20 -5.54 -13.70 -0.38
CA ARG A 20 -4.62 -14.43 0.48
C ARG A 20 -3.20 -13.95 0.23
N GLN A 21 -2.63 -13.32 1.24
CA GLN A 21 -1.30 -12.73 1.18
C GLN A 21 -0.75 -12.61 2.60
N TRP A 22 0.55 -12.35 2.72
CA TRP A 22 1.17 -12.16 4.03
C TRP A 22 0.51 -11.00 4.76
N CYS A 23 0.04 -11.26 5.96
CA CYS A 23 -0.56 -10.25 6.83
C CYS A 23 0.29 -10.13 8.09
N GLY A 24 1.08 -9.06 8.18
CA GLY A 24 2.00 -8.84 9.29
C GLY A 24 1.31 -8.74 10.65
N GLN A 25 0.07 -8.26 10.67
CA GLN A 25 -0.70 -8.12 11.90
C GLN A 25 -0.98 -9.46 12.58
N VAL A 26 -1.16 -10.53 11.79
CA VAL A 26 -1.40 -11.88 12.32
C VAL A 26 -0.22 -12.83 12.10
N GLY A 27 0.85 -12.36 11.44
CA GLY A 27 2.08 -13.11 11.25
C GLY A 27 1.96 -14.35 10.35
N LYS A 28 1.03 -14.35 9.40
CA LYS A 28 0.81 -15.47 8.49
C LYS A 28 0.13 -15.03 7.21
N VAL A 29 0.08 -15.92 6.22
CA VAL A 29 -0.76 -15.71 5.02
C VAL A 29 -2.23 -15.80 5.46
N GLU A 30 -2.99 -14.77 5.12
CA GLU A 30 -4.39 -14.66 5.51
C GLU A 30 -5.14 -13.88 4.42
N ASN A 31 -6.47 -14.02 4.40
CA ASN A 31 -7.30 -13.18 3.55
C ASN A 31 -7.32 -11.76 4.11
N CYS A 32 -6.66 -10.83 3.43
CA CYS A 32 -6.48 -9.47 3.93
C CYS A 32 -6.31 -8.45 2.80
N GLN A 33 -6.46 -7.18 3.16
CA GLN A 33 -5.98 -6.07 2.36
C GLN A 33 -4.61 -5.64 2.88
N VAL A 34 -3.72 -5.23 1.98
CA VAL A 34 -2.41 -4.71 2.36
C VAL A 34 -2.26 -3.28 1.84
N GLY A 35 -1.93 -2.39 2.75
CA GLY A 35 -1.57 -1.01 2.42
C GLY A 35 -0.09 -0.76 2.63
N VAL A 36 0.49 0.10 1.81
CA VAL A 36 1.84 0.61 1.97
C VAL A 36 1.71 2.04 2.47
N PHE A 37 2.36 2.34 3.59
CA PHE A 37 2.20 3.61 4.31
C PHE A 37 3.53 4.34 4.39
N ALA A 38 3.48 5.65 4.28
CA ALA A 38 4.63 6.54 4.47
C ALA A 38 4.38 7.41 5.69
N ALA A 39 5.31 7.40 6.64
CA ALA A 39 5.28 8.23 7.83
C ALA A 39 6.50 9.14 7.91
N LEU A 40 6.29 10.35 8.38
CA LEU A 40 7.36 11.32 8.62
C LEU A 40 7.60 11.39 10.13
N GLY A 41 8.83 11.08 10.55
CA GLY A 41 9.24 11.16 11.95
C GLY A 41 10.07 12.41 12.24
N CYS A 42 9.83 13.00 13.39
CA CYS A 42 10.64 14.10 13.89
C CYS A 42 10.74 13.97 15.43
N GLY A 43 11.93 13.65 15.91
CA GLY A 43 12.12 13.36 17.33
C GLY A 43 11.33 12.14 17.78
N THR A 44 10.43 12.29 18.76
CA THR A 44 9.58 11.21 19.27
C THR A 44 8.21 11.14 18.61
N LYS A 45 7.94 12.03 17.64
CA LYS A 45 6.64 12.12 16.97
C LYS A 45 6.73 11.59 15.56
N ALA A 46 5.64 10.97 15.10
CA ALA A 46 5.52 10.51 13.72
C ALA A 46 4.12 10.83 13.21
N THR A 47 4.04 11.16 11.92
CA THR A 47 2.78 11.49 11.26
C THR A 47 2.70 10.70 9.96
N LEU A 48 1.55 10.06 9.72
CA LEU A 48 1.26 9.43 8.44
C LEU A 48 1.04 10.52 7.40
N ILE A 49 1.78 10.46 6.29
CA ILE A 49 1.70 11.48 5.24
C ILE A 49 1.16 10.96 3.91
N ASP A 50 1.17 9.65 3.70
CA ASP A 50 0.66 9.07 2.46
C ASP A 50 0.36 7.58 2.64
N GLU A 51 -0.47 7.04 1.76
CA GLU A 51 -0.78 5.62 1.72
C GLU A 51 -1.09 5.17 0.29
N ARG A 52 -0.85 3.90 0.00
CA ARG A 52 -1.24 3.26 -1.26
C ARG A 52 -1.75 1.86 -0.95
N LEU A 53 -2.89 1.51 -1.53
CA LEU A 53 -3.42 0.15 -1.43
C LEU A 53 -2.69 -0.75 -2.41
N PHE A 54 -2.17 -1.88 -1.92
CA PHE A 54 -1.57 -2.89 -2.77
C PHE A 54 -2.67 -3.73 -3.43
N LEU A 55 -2.61 -3.85 -4.76
CA LEU A 55 -3.52 -4.70 -5.52
C LEU A 55 -2.77 -5.98 -5.93
N PRO A 56 -3.11 -7.15 -5.35
CA PRO A 56 -2.55 -8.41 -5.81
C PRO A 56 -2.85 -8.66 -7.30
N GLU A 57 -2.02 -9.47 -7.97
CA GLU A 57 -2.17 -9.75 -9.40
C GLU A 57 -3.57 -10.26 -9.76
N ALA A 58 -4.21 -11.02 -8.86
CA ALA A 58 -5.58 -11.51 -9.08
C ALA A 58 -6.57 -10.37 -9.33
N TRP A 59 -6.32 -9.18 -8.80
CA TRP A 59 -7.12 -7.99 -9.04
C TRP A 59 -6.75 -7.28 -10.33
N THR A 60 -5.45 -7.17 -10.62
CA THR A 60 -4.97 -6.43 -11.80
C THR A 60 -5.18 -7.22 -13.08
N GLN A 61 -5.28 -8.55 -12.99
CA GLN A 61 -5.57 -9.44 -14.11
C GLN A 61 -7.07 -9.63 -14.37
N ASP A 62 -7.92 -9.05 -13.53
CA ASP A 62 -9.39 -9.15 -13.67
C ASP A 62 -10.01 -7.74 -13.73
N PRO A 63 -10.06 -7.11 -14.91
CA PRO A 63 -10.62 -5.77 -15.07
C PRO A 63 -12.07 -5.64 -14.62
N LYS A 64 -12.87 -6.69 -14.77
CA LYS A 64 -14.28 -6.68 -14.35
C LYS A 64 -14.41 -6.57 -12.84
N ARG A 65 -13.53 -7.26 -12.10
CA ARG A 65 -13.48 -7.20 -10.65
C ARG A 65 -13.15 -5.79 -10.17
N GLY A 66 -12.18 -5.13 -10.81
CA GLY A 66 -11.82 -3.76 -10.51
C GLY A 66 -12.95 -2.78 -10.81
N GLN A 67 -13.62 -2.92 -11.95
CA GLN A 67 -14.76 -2.08 -12.31
C GLN A 67 -15.91 -2.22 -11.33
N ALA A 68 -16.20 -3.43 -10.86
CA ALA A 68 -17.28 -3.70 -9.93
C ALA A 68 -17.12 -2.94 -8.60
N VAL A 69 -15.90 -2.64 -8.19
CA VAL A 69 -15.60 -1.89 -6.95
C VAL A 69 -15.15 -0.46 -7.19
N GLY A 70 -15.21 0.02 -8.44
CA GLY A 70 -14.95 1.41 -8.79
C GLY A 70 -13.48 1.79 -8.93
N ILE A 71 -12.58 0.84 -9.19
CA ILE A 71 -11.17 1.16 -9.45
C ILE A 71 -11.05 1.82 -10.82
N PRO A 72 -10.49 3.05 -10.92
CA PRO A 72 -10.24 3.69 -12.21
C PRO A 72 -9.32 2.84 -13.08
N ALA A 73 -9.56 2.82 -14.38
CA ALA A 73 -8.75 2.05 -15.33
C ALA A 73 -7.26 2.42 -15.27
N SER A 74 -6.94 3.67 -14.99
CA SER A 74 -5.57 4.17 -14.83
C SER A 74 -4.84 3.58 -13.61
N HIS A 75 -5.57 2.98 -12.67
CA HIS A 75 -5.02 2.41 -11.45
C HIS A 75 -5.13 0.87 -11.41
N CYS A 76 -5.48 0.24 -12.53
CA CYS A 76 -5.65 -1.21 -12.60
C CYS A 76 -4.37 -1.97 -12.97
N GLY A 77 -3.27 -1.27 -13.27
CA GLY A 77 -1.98 -1.91 -13.58
C GLY A 77 -1.33 -2.48 -12.32
N PHE A 78 -0.65 -3.62 -12.47
CA PHE A 78 0.07 -4.21 -11.34
C PHE A 78 1.27 -3.35 -10.97
N GLN A 79 1.39 -3.05 -9.67
CA GLN A 79 2.54 -2.37 -9.10
C GLN A 79 3.03 -3.15 -7.89
N ARG A 80 4.34 -3.37 -7.81
CA ARG A 80 4.96 -3.96 -6.62
C ARG A 80 4.88 -2.97 -5.46
N LYS A 81 5.00 -3.47 -4.25
CA LYS A 81 5.03 -2.61 -3.06
C LYS A 81 6.15 -1.58 -3.12
N HIS A 82 7.30 -1.95 -3.68
CA HIS A 82 8.42 -1.02 -3.90
C HIS A 82 8.07 0.11 -4.88
N ASP A 83 7.30 -0.19 -5.93
CA ASP A 83 6.84 0.82 -6.88
C ASP A 83 5.90 1.83 -6.21
N LEU A 84 5.00 1.34 -5.35
CA LEU A 84 4.12 2.19 -4.56
C LEU A 84 4.91 3.08 -3.59
N ALA A 85 5.94 2.52 -2.96
CA ALA A 85 6.82 3.28 -2.08
C ALA A 85 7.55 4.40 -2.83
N LEU A 86 8.06 4.11 -4.03
CA LEU A 86 8.74 5.11 -4.86
C LEU A 86 7.79 6.23 -5.29
N GLU A 87 6.54 5.91 -5.60
CA GLU A 87 5.52 6.92 -5.90
C GLU A 87 5.28 7.86 -4.72
N MET A 88 5.20 7.31 -3.51
CA MET A 88 4.99 8.12 -2.31
C MET A 88 6.19 9.02 -2.01
N ILE A 89 7.41 8.53 -2.23
CA ILE A 89 8.62 9.34 -2.08
C ILE A 89 8.62 10.50 -3.08
N ALA A 90 8.32 10.22 -4.33
CA ALA A 90 8.24 11.24 -5.37
C ALA A 90 7.15 12.28 -5.05
N HIS A 91 5.99 11.82 -4.59
CA HIS A 91 4.89 12.70 -4.19
C HIS A 91 5.29 13.61 -3.04
N ALA A 92 5.96 13.08 -2.02
CA ALA A 92 6.44 13.88 -0.89
C ALA A 92 7.42 14.97 -1.35
N ARG A 93 8.34 14.63 -2.26
CA ARG A 93 9.30 15.61 -2.82
C ARG A 93 8.58 16.67 -3.64
N GLN A 94 7.58 16.31 -4.44
CA GLN A 94 6.78 17.26 -5.22
C GLN A 94 6.01 18.24 -4.32
N GLN A 95 5.60 17.78 -3.13
CA GLN A 95 4.93 18.63 -2.14
C GLN A 95 5.90 19.47 -1.32
N GLY A 96 7.18 19.44 -1.63
CA GLY A 96 8.18 20.26 -0.94
C GLY A 96 8.63 19.73 0.42
N ILE A 97 8.33 18.46 0.73
CA ILE A 97 8.79 17.84 1.96
C ILE A 97 10.26 17.48 1.84
N GLY A 98 11.11 18.07 2.68
CA GLY A 98 12.52 17.75 2.75
C GLY A 98 12.74 16.42 3.46
N LEU A 99 13.42 15.49 2.83
CA LEU A 99 13.72 14.17 3.37
C LEU A 99 15.21 14.03 3.59
N ALA A 100 15.63 13.83 4.84
CA ALA A 100 17.04 13.57 5.16
C ALA A 100 17.42 12.13 4.81
N TRP A 101 16.47 11.19 4.99
CA TRP A 101 16.65 9.78 4.68
C TRP A 101 15.29 9.10 4.52
N VAL A 102 15.30 7.93 3.91
CA VAL A 102 14.11 7.08 3.76
C VAL A 102 14.47 5.68 4.22
N GLY A 103 13.72 5.14 5.16
CA GLY A 103 13.85 3.78 5.64
C GLY A 103 12.68 2.92 5.18
N PHE A 104 12.94 1.65 4.93
CA PHE A 104 11.93 0.66 4.57
C PHE A 104 11.90 -0.41 5.65
N ASP A 105 10.70 -0.80 6.05
CA ASP A 105 10.49 -1.86 7.02
C ASP A 105 9.55 -2.89 6.42
N GLY A 106 10.04 -4.10 6.20
CA GLY A 106 9.25 -5.25 5.79
C GLY A 106 8.74 -5.29 4.36
N LEU A 107 9.23 -4.46 3.48
CA LEU A 107 8.83 -4.51 2.07
C LEU A 107 9.56 -5.56 1.25
#